data_c4d3c80cad5577a932ca1c9e0afb3325
#
_entry.id   c4d3c80cad5577a932ca1c9e0afb3325
#
_cell.length_a   1.000
_cell.length_b   1.000
_cell.length_c   1.000
_cell.angle_alpha   90.00
_cell.angle_beta   90.00
_cell.angle_gamma   90.00
#
_symmetry.space_group_name_H-M   'P 1'
#
loop_
_entity.id
_entity.type
_entity.pdbx_description
1 polymer ?
#
loop_
_entity_poly.entity_id
_entity_poly.type
_entity_poly.pdbx_seq_one_letter_code
_entity_poly.pdbx_strand_id
1 'polypeptide(L)'
;MTAAAPRPLVVVGDVLLDQDIDGEATRLAPDAPAPVVDVDVDRSRPGGAGLAAMLAARQGREVVLVTALGDDTASQTVRNALTPGVRLVELPLDGTLPVKTRIRAGGRPLVRVDRGGGTPG
;
A
#
# COMPACT_ATOMS: atom_id res chain seq x y z
N MET A 1 27.36 -8.16 -31.60
CA MET A 1 27.40 -7.06 -30.63
C MET A 1 26.33 -7.31 -29.60
N THR A 2 26.71 -7.36 -28.35
CA THR A 2 25.78 -7.51 -27.24
C THR A 2 25.25 -6.15 -26.83
N ALA A 3 23.94 -6.02 -26.71
CA ALA A 3 23.35 -4.83 -26.14
C ALA A 3 23.74 -4.72 -24.66
N ALA A 4 24.02 -3.52 -24.19
CA ALA A 4 24.24 -3.29 -22.78
C ALA A 4 22.98 -3.65 -21.99
N ALA A 5 23.14 -4.25 -20.82
CA ALA A 5 22.03 -4.51 -19.93
C ALA A 5 21.31 -3.20 -19.58
N PRO A 6 19.97 -3.18 -19.55
CA PRO A 6 19.25 -1.98 -19.12
C PRO A 6 19.69 -1.58 -17.71
N ARG A 7 19.82 -0.27 -17.49
CA ARG A 7 20.09 0.23 -16.15
C ARG A 7 18.87 0.02 -15.28
N PRO A 8 19.05 -0.22 -13.97
CA PRO A 8 17.93 -0.28 -13.05
C PRO A 8 17.13 1.02 -13.08
N LEU A 9 15.82 0.89 -12.97
CA LEU A 9 14.95 2.03 -12.74
C LEU A 9 14.99 2.37 -11.26
N VAL A 10 15.33 3.61 -10.95
CA VAL A 10 15.32 4.11 -9.57
C VAL A 10 14.05 4.93 -9.37
N VAL A 11 13.23 4.51 -8.44
CA VAL A 11 12.02 5.22 -8.03
C VAL A 11 12.29 5.83 -6.66
N VAL A 12 12.04 7.11 -6.50
CA VAL A 12 12.20 7.83 -5.23
C VAL A 12 10.86 8.46 -4.88
N GLY A 13 10.37 8.17 -3.70
CA GLY A 13 9.11 8.78 -3.25
C GLY A 13 8.52 8.09 -2.03
N ASP A 14 7.38 8.59 -1.62
CA ASP A 14 6.69 8.09 -0.45
C ASP A 14 5.83 6.88 -0.80
N VAL A 15 5.88 5.88 0.06
CA VAL A 15 5.05 4.69 0.00
C VAL A 15 3.95 4.81 1.03
N LEU A 16 2.82 4.23 0.73
CA LEU A 16 1.72 4.05 1.67
C LEU A 16 1.15 2.64 1.51
N LEU A 17 0.32 2.23 2.44
CA LEU A 17 -0.43 0.99 2.33
C LEU A 17 -1.87 1.32 1.97
N ASP A 18 -2.31 0.82 0.81
CA ASP A 18 -3.72 0.84 0.41
C ASP A 18 -4.39 -0.43 0.90
N GLN A 19 -5.49 -0.29 1.62
CA GLN A 19 -6.31 -1.39 2.07
C GLN A 19 -7.71 -1.23 1.53
N ASP A 20 -8.22 -2.26 0.87
CA ASP A 20 -9.59 -2.31 0.36
C ASP A 20 -10.37 -3.35 1.14
N ILE A 21 -11.45 -2.91 1.78
CA ILE A 21 -12.41 -3.78 2.46
C ILE A 21 -13.71 -3.72 1.67
N ASP A 22 -14.10 -4.85 1.12
CA ASP A 22 -15.31 -4.99 0.33
C ASP A 22 -16.26 -5.96 1.01
N GLY A 23 -17.53 -5.60 1.06
CA GLY A 23 -18.54 -6.43 1.68
C GLY A 23 -19.95 -6.00 1.32
N GLU A 24 -20.87 -6.36 2.18
CA GLU A 24 -22.28 -6.01 2.05
C GLU A 24 -22.77 -5.30 3.31
N ALA A 25 -23.60 -4.28 3.11
CA ALA A 25 -24.20 -3.52 4.18
C ALA A 25 -25.73 -3.64 4.05
N THR A 26 -26.28 -4.75 4.56
CA THR A 26 -27.70 -5.07 4.45
C THR A 26 -28.48 -4.77 5.72
N ARG A 27 -27.81 -4.33 6.79
CA ARG A 27 -28.42 -4.04 8.08
C ARG A 27 -27.75 -2.85 8.76
N LEU A 28 -28.49 -2.26 9.69
CA LEU A 28 -27.96 -1.23 10.58
C LEU A 28 -27.52 -1.84 11.90
N ALA A 29 -26.61 -1.16 12.58
CA ALA A 29 -26.22 -1.53 13.93
C ALA A 29 -27.41 -1.36 14.90
N PRO A 30 -27.55 -2.26 15.92
CA PRO A 30 -28.69 -2.18 16.82
C PRO A 30 -28.68 -0.94 17.73
N ASP A 31 -27.52 -0.36 17.97
CA ASP A 31 -27.31 0.73 18.92
C ASP A 31 -27.13 2.10 18.27
N ALA A 32 -27.06 2.18 16.96
CA ALA A 32 -26.87 3.43 16.23
C ALA A 32 -27.36 3.30 14.79
N PRO A 33 -27.80 4.42 14.14
CA PRO A 33 -28.18 4.40 12.74
C PRO A 33 -26.93 4.36 11.84
N ALA A 34 -26.15 3.30 11.93
CA ALA A 34 -24.92 3.12 11.19
C ALA A 34 -24.97 1.80 10.40
N PRO A 35 -24.47 1.77 9.16
CA PRO A 35 -24.38 0.54 8.40
C PRO A 35 -23.38 -0.42 9.02
N VAL A 36 -23.72 -1.71 8.98
CA VAL A 36 -22.80 -2.79 9.33
C VAL A 36 -22.32 -3.41 8.02
N VAL A 37 -21.02 -3.42 7.84
CA VAL A 37 -20.41 -4.07 6.67
C VAL A 37 -19.95 -5.45 7.08
N ASP A 38 -20.56 -6.46 6.46
CA ASP A 38 -20.07 -7.83 6.55
C ASP A 38 -18.99 -8.01 5.48
N VAL A 39 -17.76 -8.24 5.93
CA VAL A 39 -16.59 -8.20 5.05
C VAL A 39 -16.47 -9.51 4.26
N ASP A 40 -16.41 -9.40 2.94
CA ASP A 40 -16.14 -10.49 2.03
C ASP A 40 -14.66 -10.55 1.63
N VAL A 41 -14.07 -9.39 1.39
CA VAL A 41 -12.69 -9.28 0.90
C VAL A 41 -11.96 -8.20 1.70
N ASP A 42 -10.78 -8.54 2.18
CA ASP A 42 -9.84 -7.61 2.80
C ASP A 42 -8.50 -7.76 2.08
N ARG A 43 -8.08 -6.73 1.41
CA ARG A 43 -6.93 -6.78 0.51
C ARG A 43 -6.05 -5.55 0.73
N SER A 44 -4.75 -5.78 0.84
CA SER A 44 -3.77 -4.70 1.01
C SER A 44 -2.73 -4.73 -0.09
N ARG A 45 -2.27 -3.54 -0.48
CA ARG A 45 -1.21 -3.41 -1.49
C ARG A 45 -0.40 -2.14 -1.22
N PRO A 46 0.86 -2.10 -1.67
CA PRO A 46 1.63 -0.87 -1.65
C PRO A 46 0.99 0.19 -2.55
N GLY A 47 0.96 1.42 -2.08
CA GLY A 47 0.49 2.56 -2.85
C GLY A 47 1.59 3.60 -3.05
N GLY A 48 1.28 4.67 -3.76
CA GLY A 48 2.24 5.72 -4.07
C GLY A 48 3.44 5.21 -4.85
N ALA A 49 4.64 5.57 -4.43
CA ALA A 49 5.88 5.12 -5.06
C ALA A 49 6.04 3.61 -5.04
N GLY A 50 5.46 2.93 -4.04
CA GLY A 50 5.47 1.47 -3.95
C GLY A 50 4.69 0.81 -5.07
N LEU A 51 3.54 1.35 -5.43
CA LEU A 51 2.77 0.85 -6.56
C LEU A 51 3.51 1.06 -7.87
N ALA A 52 4.08 2.24 -8.08
CA ALA A 52 4.86 2.53 -9.29
C ALA A 52 6.02 1.56 -9.45
N ALA A 53 6.76 1.30 -8.38
CA ALA A 53 7.88 0.36 -8.37
C ALA A 53 7.42 -1.07 -8.68
N MET A 54 6.33 -1.50 -8.07
CA MET A 54 5.79 -2.85 -8.27
C MET A 54 5.33 -3.07 -9.70
N LEU A 55 4.66 -2.08 -10.31
CA LEU A 55 4.20 -2.18 -11.70
C LEU A 55 5.37 -2.24 -12.67
N ALA A 56 6.42 -1.44 -12.46
CA ALA A 56 7.62 -1.48 -13.29
C ALA A 56 8.34 -2.83 -13.17
N ALA A 57 8.42 -3.39 -11.96
CA ALA A 57 9.04 -4.70 -11.73
C ALA A 57 8.28 -5.82 -12.44
N ARG A 58 6.94 -5.73 -12.46
CA ARG A 58 6.09 -6.71 -13.15
C ARG A 58 6.28 -6.69 -14.67
N GLN A 59 6.78 -5.58 -15.22
CA GLN A 59 7.13 -5.48 -16.65
C GLN A 59 8.53 -5.98 -16.95
N GLY A 60 9.19 -6.61 -15.98
CA GLY A 60 10.52 -7.18 -16.16
C GLY A 60 11.66 -6.20 -15.92
N ARG A 61 11.39 -4.97 -15.47
CA ARG A 61 12.44 -4.02 -15.13
C ARG A 61 13.11 -4.40 -13.81
N GLU A 62 14.40 -4.22 -13.73
CA GLU A 62 15.10 -4.17 -12.46
C GLU A 62 14.80 -2.82 -11.81
N VAL A 63 14.23 -2.84 -10.59
CA VAL A 63 13.73 -1.65 -9.91
C VAL A 63 14.39 -1.51 -8.55
N VAL A 64 14.86 -0.31 -8.26
CA VAL A 64 15.32 0.11 -6.94
C VAL A 64 14.36 1.19 -6.45
N LEU A 65 13.77 0.97 -5.28
CA LEU A 65 12.88 1.95 -4.64
C LEU A 65 13.58 2.55 -3.43
N VAL A 66 13.74 3.86 -3.45
CA VAL A 66 14.26 4.64 -2.33
C VAL A 66 13.08 5.28 -1.62
N THR A 67 12.83 4.86 -0.39
CA THR A 67 11.67 5.30 0.38
C THR A 67 11.91 5.18 1.88
N ALA A 68 11.13 5.90 2.68
CA ALA A 68 11.18 5.79 4.13
C ALA A 68 10.22 4.69 4.60
N LEU A 69 10.75 3.76 5.36
CA LEU A 69 9.99 2.69 6.02
C LEU A 69 10.46 2.55 7.46
N GLY A 70 9.55 2.12 8.32
CA GLY A 70 9.81 1.92 9.74
C GLY A 70 9.61 0.46 10.17
N ASP A 71 9.40 0.30 11.47
CA ASP A 71 9.20 -1.03 12.09
C ASP A 71 7.72 -1.32 12.36
N ASP A 72 6.83 -0.41 11.99
CA ASP A 72 5.40 -0.59 12.17
C ASP A 72 4.83 -1.66 11.23
N THR A 73 3.66 -2.17 11.56
CA THR A 73 3.01 -3.26 10.83
C THR A 73 2.78 -2.93 9.37
N ALA A 74 2.34 -1.71 9.06
CA ALA A 74 2.10 -1.29 7.69
C ALA A 74 3.40 -1.26 6.87
N SER A 75 4.51 -0.76 7.44
CA SER A 75 5.82 -0.79 6.79
C SER A 75 6.26 -2.22 6.50
N GLN A 76 6.04 -3.13 7.45
CA GLN A 76 6.39 -4.54 7.26
C GLN A 76 5.57 -5.19 6.16
N THR A 77 4.27 -4.90 6.10
CA THR A 77 3.39 -5.40 5.04
C THR A 77 3.85 -4.92 3.66
N VAL A 78 4.18 -3.65 3.53
CA VAL A 78 4.70 -3.08 2.28
C VAL A 78 6.03 -3.72 1.90
N ARG A 79 6.93 -3.85 2.86
CA ARG A 79 8.24 -4.47 2.63
C ARG A 79 8.10 -5.88 2.11
N ASN A 80 7.24 -6.68 2.73
CA ASN A 80 7.01 -8.05 2.32
C ASN A 80 6.38 -8.16 0.91
N ALA A 81 5.54 -7.21 0.54
CA ALA A 81 4.92 -7.19 -0.78
C ALA A 81 5.89 -6.79 -1.89
N LEU A 82 6.87 -5.94 -1.58
CA LEU A 82 7.79 -5.38 -2.57
C LEU A 82 9.06 -6.22 -2.77
N THR A 83 9.59 -6.84 -1.72
CA THR A 83 10.90 -7.47 -1.77
C THR A 83 11.06 -8.61 -2.78
N PRO A 84 10.02 -9.34 -3.19
CA PRO A 84 10.20 -10.34 -4.24
C PRO A 84 10.64 -9.78 -5.59
N GLY A 85 10.33 -8.53 -5.91
CA GLY A 85 10.61 -7.96 -7.23
C GLY A 85 11.30 -6.61 -7.23
N VAL A 86 11.39 -5.97 -6.07
CA VAL A 86 11.91 -4.61 -5.94
C VAL A 86 13.03 -4.61 -4.90
N ARG A 87 14.14 -3.99 -5.24
CA ARG A 87 15.21 -3.74 -4.29
C ARG A 87 14.91 -2.47 -3.52
N LEU A 88 14.87 -2.59 -2.18
CA LEU A 88 14.57 -1.46 -1.31
C LEU A 88 15.85 -0.81 -0.81
N VAL A 89 15.89 0.52 -0.88
CA VAL A 89 16.85 1.35 -0.17
C VAL A 89 16.03 2.17 0.82
N GLU A 90 16.13 1.82 2.10
CA GLU A 90 15.27 2.36 3.12
C GLU A 90 15.91 3.54 3.83
N LEU A 91 15.15 4.62 3.94
CA LEU A 91 15.43 5.74 4.82
C LEU A 91 14.62 5.54 6.12
N PRO A 92 15.09 6.09 7.25
CA PRO A 92 14.31 6.06 8.47
C PRO A 92 12.98 6.78 8.31
N LEU A 93 11.95 6.25 8.94
CA LEU A 93 10.62 6.86 8.99
C LEU A 93 10.34 7.30 10.42
N ASP A 94 10.09 8.60 10.60
CA ASP A 94 9.56 9.13 11.84
C ASP A 94 8.04 9.00 11.83
N GLY A 95 7.50 8.23 12.77
CA GLY A 95 6.09 7.92 12.84
C GLY A 95 5.78 6.57 12.20
N THR A 96 4.56 6.43 11.72
CA THR A 96 4.08 5.18 11.09
C THR A 96 3.75 5.42 9.64
N LEU A 97 3.81 4.36 8.84
CA LEU A 97 3.46 4.45 7.43
C LEU A 97 1.97 4.79 7.27
N PRO A 98 1.61 5.71 6.38
CA PRO A 98 0.19 5.98 6.13
C PRO A 98 -0.54 4.75 5.61
N VAL A 99 -1.73 4.50 6.15
CA VAL A 99 -2.65 3.46 5.70
C VAL A 99 -3.94 4.12 5.27
N LYS A 100 -4.33 3.90 4.02
CA LYS A 100 -5.61 4.36 3.49
C LYS A 100 -6.52 3.16 3.31
N THR A 101 -7.53 3.08 4.16
CA THR A 101 -8.51 2.01 4.12
C THR A 101 -9.78 2.50 3.46
N ARG A 102 -10.15 1.87 2.35
CA ARG A 102 -11.40 2.14 1.66
C ARG A 102 -12.37 1.02 1.97
N ILE A 103 -13.54 1.40 2.48
CA ILE A 103 -14.62 0.47 2.83
C ILE A 103 -15.73 0.66 1.83
N ARG A 104 -16.07 -0.42 1.13
CA ARG A 104 -17.11 -0.43 0.10
C ARG A 104 -18.16 -1.50 0.41
N ALA A 105 -19.37 -1.23 0.04
CA ALA A 105 -20.47 -2.19 0.13
C ALA A 105 -21.25 -2.20 -1.19
N GLY A 106 -21.45 -3.37 -1.75
CA GLY A 106 -22.13 -3.52 -3.04
C GLY A 106 -21.46 -2.76 -4.17
N GLY A 107 -20.13 -2.64 -4.14
CA GLY A 107 -19.33 -1.90 -5.11
C GLY A 107 -19.34 -0.39 -4.94
N ARG A 108 -19.96 0.14 -3.88
CA ARG A 108 -20.06 1.58 -3.62
C ARG A 108 -19.18 1.97 -2.45
N PRO A 109 -18.40 3.07 -2.56
CA PRO A 109 -17.63 3.55 -1.43
C PRO A 109 -18.55 4.06 -0.32
N LEU A 110 -18.30 3.64 0.91
CA LEU A 110 -19.01 4.12 2.11
C LEU A 110 -18.18 5.13 2.87
N VAL A 111 -16.93 4.80 3.12
CA VAL A 111 -16.04 5.61 3.95
C VAL A 111 -14.59 5.28 3.62
N ARG A 112 -13.73 6.25 3.80
CA ARG A 112 -12.28 6.04 3.80
C ARG A 112 -11.74 6.36 5.19
N VAL A 113 -10.94 5.47 5.72
CA VAL A 113 -10.28 5.64 7.02
C VAL A 113 -8.79 5.80 6.77
N ASP A 114 -8.23 6.93 7.18
CA ASP A 114 -6.81 7.21 7.07
C ASP A 114 -6.16 7.09 8.44
N ARG A 115 -5.08 6.32 8.51
CA ARG A 115 -4.30 6.13 9.74
C ARG A 115 -2.83 6.39 9.47
N GLY A 116 -2.12 6.70 10.54
CA GLY A 116 -0.69 6.90 10.47
C GLY A 116 -0.31 8.17 9.78
N GLY A 117 0.94 8.29 9.54
CA GLY A 117 1.56 9.42 8.90
C GLY A 117 2.95 9.58 9.49
N GLY A 118 3.93 9.65 8.63
CA GLY A 118 5.30 9.81 9.04
C GLY A 118 6.05 10.64 8.03
N THR A 119 7.20 11.11 8.45
CA THR A 119 8.11 11.85 7.60
C THR A 119 9.45 11.14 7.56
N PRO A 120 10.22 11.27 6.46
CA PRO A 120 11.59 10.76 6.44
C PRO A 120 12.40 11.34 7.58
N GLY A 121 13.04 10.47 8.31
CA GLY A 121 13.87 10.87 9.44
C GLY A 121 15.28 11.25 9.06
#